data_bce189056b573c5761f347e9b1eb8170
#
_entry.id   bce189056b573c5761f347e9b1eb8170
#
_cell.length_a   1.000
_cell.length_b   1.000
_cell.length_c   1.000
_cell.angle_alpha   90.00
_cell.angle_beta   90.00
_cell.angle_gamma   90.00
#
_symmetry.space_group_name_H-M   'P 1'
#
loop_
_entity.id
_entity.type
_entity.pdbx_description
1 polymer ?
#
loop_
_entity_poly.entity_id
_entity_poly.type
_entity_poly.pdbx_seq_one_letter_code
_entity_poly.pdbx_strand_id
1 'polypeptide(L)'
;MKAMRNEVKRALELSVVIAFFIYVWNVVGVSEIPESSFNRYGEGWTFSYNGQEKVIDIPVRQKVDAGDTYEISHVVSWELPSDVRLLYRSLQQEVEIYVDETLIYKYPSEDYIAGLTPNHWNMVELPEDVEGKLLTIRLNSEYEQFSGKIGE
;
A
#
# COMPACT_ATOMS: atom_id res chain seq x y z
N MET A 1 -53.43 -14.46 26.68
CA MET A 1 -53.36 -14.58 25.22
C MET A 1 -52.63 -13.42 24.52
N LYS A 2 -52.90 -12.12 24.85
CA LYS A 2 -52.20 -10.98 24.21
C LYS A 2 -50.70 -10.90 24.53
N ALA A 3 -50.26 -11.19 25.75
CA ALA A 3 -48.86 -11.18 26.17
C ALA A 3 -48.00 -12.21 25.38
N MET A 4 -48.49 -13.45 25.31
CA MET A 4 -47.80 -14.54 24.57
C MET A 4 -47.62 -14.24 23.07
N ARG A 5 -48.60 -13.53 22.45
CA ARG A 5 -48.51 -13.11 21.04
C ARG A 5 -47.44 -12.05 20.82
N ASN A 6 -47.22 -11.16 21.81
CA ASN A 6 -46.19 -10.16 21.74
C ASN A 6 -44.77 -10.74 21.93
N GLU A 7 -44.63 -11.75 22.79
CA GLU A 7 -43.35 -12.47 22.99
C GLU A 7 -42.94 -13.23 21.70
N VAL A 8 -43.91 -13.94 21.08
CA VAL A 8 -43.67 -14.64 19.83
C VAL A 8 -43.30 -13.66 18.69
N LYS A 9 -43.95 -12.50 18.61
CA LYS A 9 -43.63 -11.48 17.64
C LYS A 9 -42.22 -10.94 17.83
N ARG A 10 -41.80 -10.61 19.06
CA ARG A 10 -40.44 -10.15 19.36
C ARG A 10 -39.39 -11.20 19.08
N ALA A 11 -39.65 -12.47 19.38
CA ALA A 11 -38.74 -13.57 19.04
C ALA A 11 -38.56 -13.71 17.54
N LEU A 12 -39.63 -13.55 16.75
CA LEU A 12 -39.58 -13.58 15.30
C LEU A 12 -38.78 -12.40 14.73
N GLU A 13 -39.00 -11.20 15.23
CA GLU A 13 -38.26 -10.00 14.83
C GLU A 13 -36.77 -10.15 15.13
N LEU A 14 -36.41 -10.67 16.31
CA LEU A 14 -35.04 -10.93 16.69
C LEU A 14 -34.36 -11.99 15.78
N SER A 15 -35.07 -13.07 15.44
CA SER A 15 -34.54 -14.12 14.57
C SER A 15 -34.27 -13.62 13.15
N VAL A 16 -35.11 -12.72 12.62
CA VAL A 16 -34.90 -12.09 11.31
C VAL A 16 -33.64 -11.21 11.33
N VAL A 17 -33.45 -10.42 12.40
CA VAL A 17 -32.26 -9.58 12.57
C VAL A 17 -30.98 -10.44 12.65
N ILE A 18 -31.00 -11.52 13.43
CA ILE A 18 -29.87 -12.44 13.54
C ILE A 18 -29.59 -13.11 12.19
N ALA A 19 -30.61 -13.59 11.49
CA ALA A 19 -30.43 -14.18 10.16
C ALA A 19 -29.86 -13.17 9.15
N PHE A 20 -30.29 -11.92 9.21
CA PHE A 20 -29.72 -10.83 8.40
C PHE A 20 -28.23 -10.61 8.70
N PHE A 21 -27.83 -10.55 9.96
CA PHE A 21 -26.42 -10.42 10.33
C PHE A 21 -25.58 -11.62 9.91
N ILE A 22 -26.11 -12.84 10.03
CA ILE A 22 -25.44 -14.05 9.55
C ILE A 22 -25.31 -14.02 8.02
N TYR A 23 -26.34 -13.58 7.31
CA TYR A 23 -26.31 -13.42 5.86
C TYR A 23 -25.26 -12.39 5.44
N VAL A 24 -25.29 -11.20 6.05
CA VAL A 24 -24.30 -10.14 5.81
C VAL A 24 -22.90 -10.64 6.12
N TRP A 25 -22.69 -11.35 7.23
CA TRP A 25 -21.39 -11.95 7.57
C TRP A 25 -20.90 -12.98 6.54
N ASN A 26 -21.80 -13.77 5.94
CA ASN A 26 -21.44 -14.72 4.90
C ASN A 26 -21.25 -14.07 3.51
N VAL A 27 -21.96 -13.01 3.20
CA VAL A 27 -21.90 -12.33 1.89
C VAL A 27 -20.84 -11.23 1.87
N VAL A 28 -20.70 -10.51 2.97
CA VAL A 28 -19.65 -9.47 3.19
C VAL A 28 -18.46 -10.09 3.91
N GLY A 29 -18.61 -11.33 4.39
CA GLY A 29 -17.52 -12.13 4.97
C GLY A 29 -16.34 -12.04 4.04
N VAL A 30 -15.39 -11.27 4.52
CA VAL A 30 -14.07 -11.00 3.97
C VAL A 30 -13.69 -12.21 3.14
N SER A 31 -13.73 -12.06 1.82
CA SER A 31 -12.90 -12.91 0.99
C SER A 31 -11.51 -12.73 1.60
N GLU A 32 -11.08 -13.71 2.39
CA GLU A 32 -9.70 -13.79 2.83
C GLU A 32 -8.90 -13.70 1.53
N ILE A 33 -8.35 -12.52 1.25
CA ILE A 33 -7.38 -12.38 0.18
C ILE A 33 -6.30 -13.37 0.61
N PRO A 34 -6.07 -14.44 -0.14
CA PRO A 34 -5.13 -15.46 0.29
C PRO A 34 -3.82 -14.75 0.64
N GLU A 35 -3.30 -14.92 1.85
CA GLU A 35 -2.01 -14.34 2.27
C GLU A 35 -0.90 -14.64 1.26
N SER A 36 -1.03 -15.75 0.53
CA SER A 36 -0.16 -16.12 -0.58
C SER A 36 -0.19 -15.17 -1.78
N SER A 37 -1.16 -14.25 -1.87
CA SER A 37 -1.26 -13.27 -2.96
C SER A 37 -0.41 -12.02 -2.73
N PHE A 38 0.10 -11.81 -1.51
CA PHE A 38 0.94 -10.67 -1.17
C PHE A 38 2.27 -11.13 -0.60
N ASN A 39 3.32 -11.10 -1.40
CA ASN A 39 4.67 -11.17 -0.89
C ASN A 39 5.01 -9.80 -0.28
N ARG A 40 5.20 -9.73 1.03
CA ARG A 40 5.73 -8.54 1.69
C ARG A 40 7.22 -8.47 1.42
N TYR A 41 7.57 -7.54 0.59
CA TYR A 41 8.94 -7.30 0.19
C TYR A 41 9.54 -6.18 1.03
N GLY A 42 9.85 -6.51 2.28
CA GLY A 42 10.25 -5.52 3.27
C GLY A 42 11.73 -5.52 3.64
N GLU A 43 12.48 -6.57 3.33
CA GLU A 43 13.85 -6.74 3.83
C GLU A 43 14.91 -6.33 2.80
N GLY A 44 16.04 -5.81 3.28
CA GLY A 44 17.24 -5.63 2.49
C GLY A 44 17.19 -4.47 1.47
N TRP A 45 16.36 -3.46 1.69
CA TRP A 45 16.34 -2.25 0.86
C TRP A 45 17.55 -1.36 1.15
N THR A 46 18.12 -0.77 0.13
CA THR A 46 19.14 0.28 0.28
C THR A 46 18.45 1.64 0.35
N PHE A 47 18.60 2.34 1.44
CA PHE A 47 18.16 3.72 1.61
C PHE A 47 19.31 4.66 1.27
N SER A 48 19.06 5.66 0.40
CA SER A 48 20.01 6.68 0.01
C SER A 48 19.45 8.07 0.27
N TYR A 49 20.22 8.89 0.99
CA TYR A 49 19.90 10.28 1.31
C TYR A 49 21.17 11.08 1.54
N ASN A 50 21.32 12.26 0.90
CA ASN A 50 22.48 13.16 1.02
C ASN A 50 23.83 12.45 0.81
N GLY A 51 23.89 11.51 -0.14
CA GLY A 51 25.11 10.76 -0.46
C GLY A 51 25.48 9.69 0.56
N GLN A 52 24.62 9.43 1.54
CA GLN A 52 24.79 8.33 2.50
C GLN A 52 23.86 7.19 2.15
N GLU A 53 24.39 5.98 2.19
CA GLU A 53 23.63 4.76 1.94
C GLU A 53 23.64 3.83 3.15
N LYS A 54 22.54 3.14 3.37
CA LYS A 54 22.44 2.09 4.39
C LYS A 54 21.34 1.10 4.04
N VAL A 55 21.50 -0.14 4.48
CA VAL A 55 20.47 -1.17 4.37
C VAL A 55 19.41 -0.95 5.44
N ILE A 56 18.15 -1.05 5.03
CA ILE A 56 16.97 -0.92 5.90
C ILE A 56 15.96 -2.02 5.59
N ASP A 57 15.10 -2.29 6.55
CA ASP A 57 13.90 -3.09 6.35
C ASP A 57 12.68 -2.17 6.45
N ILE A 58 11.70 -2.36 5.58
CA ILE A 58 10.47 -1.56 5.52
C ILE A 58 9.28 -2.37 6.10
N PRO A 59 8.33 -1.74 6.80
CA PRO A 59 8.17 -0.28 6.96
C PRO A 59 9.13 0.33 7.99
N VAL A 60 9.61 1.53 7.68
CA VAL A 60 10.54 2.24 8.57
C VAL A 60 10.39 3.75 8.43
N ARG A 61 10.83 4.50 9.45
CA ARG A 61 11.00 5.94 9.37
C ARG A 61 12.48 6.30 9.46
N GLN A 62 12.93 7.10 8.50
CA GLN A 62 14.26 7.68 8.45
C GLN A 62 14.21 9.19 8.71
N LYS A 63 15.32 9.76 9.17
CA LYS A 63 15.42 11.21 9.32
C LYS A 63 15.73 11.83 7.96
N VAL A 64 14.75 12.54 7.39
CA VAL A 64 14.83 13.28 6.13
C VAL A 64 14.18 14.64 6.35
N ASP A 65 14.78 15.70 5.88
CA ASP A 65 14.23 17.05 5.99
C ASP A 65 13.06 17.22 5.00
N ALA A 66 12.08 18.03 5.35
CA ALA A 66 10.93 18.30 4.50
C ALA A 66 11.36 18.97 3.19
N GLY A 67 10.79 18.54 2.07
CA GLY A 67 11.16 19.01 0.74
C GLY A 67 12.37 18.31 0.14
N ASP A 68 13.11 17.53 0.91
CA ASP A 68 14.25 16.78 0.38
C ASP A 68 13.81 15.46 -0.27
N THR A 69 14.55 15.10 -1.31
CA THR A 69 14.36 13.83 -2.03
C THR A 69 15.27 12.75 -1.45
N TYR A 70 14.73 11.58 -1.29
CA TYR A 70 15.46 10.38 -0.88
C TYR A 70 15.01 9.16 -1.70
N GLU A 71 15.81 8.13 -1.69
CA GLU A 71 15.57 6.93 -2.50
C GLU A 71 15.65 5.67 -1.65
N ILE A 72 14.84 4.69 -2.02
CA ILE A 72 15.02 3.31 -1.62
C ILE A 72 15.17 2.45 -2.86
N SER A 73 16.08 1.50 -2.83
CA SER A 73 16.32 0.62 -3.97
C SER A 73 16.53 -0.82 -3.55
N HIS A 74 16.17 -1.74 -4.41
CA HIS A 74 16.38 -3.16 -4.22
C HIS A 74 16.53 -3.86 -5.58
N VAL A 75 17.45 -4.82 -5.68
CA VAL A 75 17.58 -5.67 -6.86
C VAL A 75 16.49 -6.72 -6.82
N VAL A 76 15.67 -6.79 -7.86
CA VAL A 76 14.63 -7.81 -8.00
C VAL A 76 15.28 -9.17 -8.22
N SER A 77 15.25 -10.06 -7.24
CA SER A 77 16.01 -11.31 -7.20
C SER A 77 15.17 -12.58 -7.34
N TRP A 78 13.93 -12.49 -7.78
CA TRP A 78 13.00 -13.63 -7.91
C TRP A 78 12.22 -13.57 -9.20
N GLU A 79 11.87 -14.76 -9.71
CA GLU A 79 10.93 -14.87 -10.82
C GLU A 79 9.57 -14.33 -10.41
N LEU A 80 9.10 -13.33 -11.12
CA LEU A 80 7.78 -12.74 -10.94
C LEU A 80 6.82 -13.38 -11.95
N PRO A 81 5.56 -13.68 -11.55
CA PRO A 81 4.50 -13.95 -12.52
C PRO A 81 4.35 -12.80 -13.51
N SER A 82 3.88 -13.08 -14.72
CA SER A 82 3.80 -12.13 -15.83
C SER A 82 2.84 -10.94 -15.61
N ASP A 83 2.09 -10.94 -14.52
CA ASP A 83 1.08 -9.92 -14.17
C ASP A 83 1.32 -9.28 -12.79
N VAL A 84 2.56 -9.36 -12.29
CA VAL A 84 2.91 -8.80 -10.99
C VAL A 84 2.84 -7.29 -10.98
N ARG A 85 2.20 -6.77 -9.94
CA ARG A 85 2.12 -5.34 -9.65
C ARG A 85 2.81 -5.03 -8.34
N LEU A 86 3.61 -3.97 -8.38
CA LEU A 86 4.12 -3.35 -7.18
C LEU A 86 2.99 -2.54 -6.55
N LEU A 87 2.67 -2.84 -5.29
CA LEU A 87 1.74 -2.06 -4.48
C LEU A 87 2.51 -1.29 -3.42
N TYR A 88 2.51 0.03 -3.52
CA TYR A 88 3.19 0.92 -2.59
C TYR A 88 2.24 2.00 -2.06
N ARG A 89 2.15 2.14 -0.74
CA ARG A 89 1.36 3.20 -0.12
C ARG A 89 2.22 4.43 0.16
N SER A 90 1.86 5.57 -0.41
CA SER A 90 2.46 6.86 -0.12
C SER A 90 1.58 7.68 0.82
N LEU A 91 2.20 8.40 1.75
CA LEU A 91 1.54 9.26 2.74
C LEU A 91 1.95 10.70 2.49
N GLN A 92 1.16 11.44 1.70
CA GLN A 92 1.46 12.82 1.31
C GLN A 92 2.89 12.98 0.76
N GLN A 93 3.29 12.03 -0.08
CA GLN A 93 4.60 11.98 -0.72
C GLN A 93 4.44 11.96 -2.24
N GLU A 94 5.33 12.63 -2.91
CA GLU A 94 5.59 12.41 -4.32
C GLU A 94 6.37 11.10 -4.47
N VAL A 95 6.02 10.33 -5.49
CA VAL A 95 6.60 9.01 -5.75
C VAL A 95 7.02 8.93 -7.20
N GLU A 96 8.27 8.58 -7.44
CA GLU A 96 8.75 8.17 -8.75
C GLU A 96 9.33 6.75 -8.62
N ILE A 97 8.97 5.86 -9.55
CA ILE A 97 9.46 4.47 -9.55
C ILE A 97 10.22 4.22 -10.84
N TYR A 98 11.42 3.69 -10.68
CA TYR A 98 12.34 3.37 -11.76
C TYR A 98 12.66 1.88 -11.76
N VAL A 99 12.87 1.34 -12.95
CA VAL A 99 13.55 0.06 -13.15
C VAL A 99 14.83 0.38 -13.91
N ASP A 100 15.96 0.12 -13.27
CA ASP A 100 17.27 0.67 -13.64
C ASP A 100 17.18 2.22 -13.76
N GLU A 101 17.45 2.76 -14.94
CA GLU A 101 17.35 4.21 -15.21
C GLU A 101 16.01 4.63 -15.83
N THR A 102 15.09 3.68 -16.07
CA THR A 102 13.82 3.94 -16.74
C THR A 102 12.73 4.29 -15.75
N LEU A 103 12.18 5.50 -15.84
CA LEU A 103 10.99 5.92 -15.08
C LEU A 103 9.77 5.15 -15.60
N ILE A 104 9.14 4.34 -14.75
CA ILE A 104 7.95 3.56 -15.08
C ILE A 104 6.67 4.11 -14.43
N TYR A 105 6.81 4.92 -13.38
CA TYR A 105 5.66 5.49 -12.67
C TYR A 105 6.02 6.79 -11.99
N LYS A 106 5.06 7.76 -11.99
CA LYS A 106 5.17 9.02 -11.25
C LYS A 106 3.82 9.40 -10.65
N TYR A 107 3.83 9.79 -9.38
CA TYR A 107 2.70 10.33 -8.65
C TYR A 107 3.13 11.54 -7.80
N PRO A 108 2.39 12.65 -7.80
CA PRO A 108 1.26 12.93 -8.67
C PRO A 108 1.66 13.07 -10.13
N SER A 109 0.69 12.86 -11.04
CA SER A 109 0.89 13.14 -12.47
C SER A 109 1.00 14.66 -12.71
N GLU A 110 1.54 15.06 -13.86
CA GLU A 110 1.75 16.49 -14.21
C GLU A 110 0.46 17.33 -14.18
N ASP A 111 -0.70 16.68 -14.36
CA ASP A 111 -2.02 17.34 -14.33
C ASP A 111 -2.56 17.60 -12.92
N TYR A 112 -1.82 17.23 -11.89
CA TYR A 112 -2.28 17.34 -10.51
C TYR A 112 -2.09 18.77 -9.97
N ILE A 113 -3.07 19.24 -9.16
CA ILE A 113 -3.00 20.59 -8.55
C ILE A 113 -1.82 20.63 -7.58
N ALA A 114 -0.83 21.46 -7.87
CA ALA A 114 0.36 21.63 -7.07
C ALA A 114 0.02 21.93 -5.59
N GLY A 115 0.66 21.20 -4.67
CA GLY A 115 0.58 21.45 -3.23
C GLY A 115 -0.39 20.54 -2.45
N LEU A 116 -1.05 19.57 -3.08
CA LEU A 116 -1.91 18.60 -2.40
C LEU A 116 -1.54 17.18 -2.82
N THR A 117 -0.60 16.56 -2.14
CA THR A 117 -0.30 15.12 -2.28
C THR A 117 -1.12 14.34 -1.26
N PRO A 118 -2.28 13.77 -1.61
CA PRO A 118 -3.05 12.94 -0.68
C PRO A 118 -2.35 11.61 -0.41
N ASN A 119 -2.85 10.90 0.59
CA ASN A 119 -2.48 9.49 0.78
C ASN A 119 -2.96 8.67 -0.41
N HIS A 120 -2.07 7.89 -1.00
CA HIS A 120 -2.36 7.15 -2.22
C HIS A 120 -1.82 5.72 -2.19
N TRP A 121 -2.57 4.78 -2.79
CA TRP A 121 -2.09 3.46 -3.13
C TRP A 121 -1.57 3.46 -4.56
N ASN A 122 -0.27 3.40 -4.72
CA ASN A 122 0.39 3.33 -6.01
C ASN A 122 0.40 1.86 -6.44
N MET A 123 -0.28 1.56 -7.54
CA MET A 123 -0.30 0.23 -8.14
C MET A 123 0.39 0.31 -9.50
N VAL A 124 1.54 -0.31 -9.61
CA VAL A 124 2.44 -0.16 -10.76
C VAL A 124 2.70 -1.52 -11.39
N GLU A 125 2.45 -1.63 -12.68
CA GLU A 125 2.82 -2.81 -13.46
C GLU A 125 4.34 -2.81 -13.66
N LEU A 126 5.00 -3.90 -13.27
CA LEU A 126 6.42 -4.07 -13.49
C LEU A 126 6.67 -4.65 -14.88
N PRO A 127 7.77 -4.26 -15.53
CA PRO A 127 8.20 -4.90 -16.80
C PRO A 127 8.40 -6.42 -16.62
N GLU A 128 8.06 -7.19 -17.64
CA GLU A 128 8.22 -8.65 -17.62
C GLU A 128 9.69 -9.09 -17.41
N ASP A 129 10.65 -8.27 -17.82
CA ASP A 129 12.09 -8.51 -17.73
C ASP A 129 12.73 -7.80 -16.51
N VAL A 130 11.97 -7.57 -15.42
CA VAL A 130 12.44 -6.84 -14.23
C VAL A 130 13.39 -7.67 -13.35
N GLU A 131 13.42 -9.00 -13.50
CA GLU A 131 14.32 -9.86 -12.74
C GLU A 131 15.80 -9.46 -12.94
N GLY A 132 16.53 -9.36 -11.84
CA GLY A 132 17.93 -8.92 -11.83
C GLY A 132 18.15 -7.42 -12.01
N LYS A 133 17.10 -6.64 -12.27
CA LYS A 133 17.16 -5.18 -12.39
C LYS A 133 17.03 -4.48 -11.06
N LEU A 134 17.52 -3.25 -11.00
CA LEU A 134 17.40 -2.38 -9.83
C LEU A 134 16.04 -1.68 -9.84
N LEU A 135 15.20 -1.98 -8.87
CA LEU A 135 13.97 -1.25 -8.59
C LEU A 135 14.30 -0.10 -7.64
N THR A 136 14.03 1.13 -8.05
CA THR A 136 14.25 2.34 -7.24
C THR A 136 12.94 3.08 -7.04
N ILE A 137 12.63 3.43 -5.80
CA ILE A 137 11.51 4.29 -5.43
C ILE A 137 12.09 5.58 -4.86
N ARG A 138 11.88 6.67 -5.59
CA ARG A 138 12.27 8.02 -5.18
C ARG A 138 11.09 8.70 -4.53
N LEU A 139 11.31 9.32 -3.39
CA LEU A 139 10.29 9.88 -2.53
C LEU A 139 10.65 11.30 -2.12
N ASN A 140 9.63 12.17 -2.07
CA ASN A 140 9.71 13.51 -1.54
C ASN A 140 8.44 13.85 -0.77
N SER A 141 8.53 14.66 0.28
CA SER A 141 7.37 15.22 0.98
C SER A 141 7.68 16.62 1.51
N GLU A 142 6.81 17.56 1.18
CA GLU A 142 6.83 18.91 1.73
C GLU A 142 6.48 18.95 3.24
N TYR A 143 5.99 17.85 3.80
CA TYR A 143 5.53 17.78 5.18
C TYR A 143 6.51 17.00 6.04
N GLU A 144 7.06 17.64 7.09
CA GLU A 144 8.01 17.03 8.03
C GLU A 144 7.51 15.72 8.65
N GLN A 145 6.21 15.63 8.94
CA GLN A 145 5.60 14.45 9.55
C GLN A 145 5.56 13.23 8.63
N PHE A 146 5.67 13.41 7.31
CA PHE A 146 5.64 12.34 6.32
C PHE A 146 6.98 12.14 5.62
N SER A 147 7.90 13.11 5.74
CA SER A 147 9.25 12.98 5.23
C SER A 147 9.97 11.82 5.91
N GLY A 148 10.62 10.96 5.12
CA GLY A 148 11.31 9.77 5.59
C GLY A 148 10.43 8.61 6.05
N LYS A 149 9.10 8.66 5.90
CA LYS A 149 8.22 7.50 6.09
C LYS A 149 8.24 6.61 4.86
N ILE A 150 8.47 5.31 5.06
CA ILE A 150 8.68 4.34 3.98
C ILE A 150 7.84 3.09 4.24
N GLY A 151 6.97 2.74 3.30
CA GLY A 151 6.26 1.45 3.29
C GLY A 151 5.13 1.29 4.32
N GLU A 152 4.55 2.38 4.84
CA GLU A 152 3.40 2.32 5.77
C GLU A 152 2.07 2.04 5.07
#